data_206af9804508a3b8043a93d9a368fa3a
#
_entry.id   206af9804508a3b8043a93d9a368fa3a
#
_cell.length_a   1.000
_cell.length_b   1.000
_cell.length_c   1.000
_cell.angle_alpha   90.00
_cell.angle_beta   90.00
_cell.angle_gamma   90.00
#
_symmetry.space_group_name_H-M   'P 1'
#
loop_
_entity.id
_entity.type
_entity.pdbx_description
1 polymer ?
#
loop_
_entity_poly.entity_id
_entity_poly.type
_entity_poly.pdbx_seq_one_letter_code
_entity_poly.pdbx_strand_id
1 'polypeptide(L)'
;ASDVYKRQGHYTGKSHEYRNVQTLDLMAAKELASGFCQANILKYGSRYGNKDGKNKKDLMKVIHYAMLLLHFDNHYGEPSMPSGNFEQMP
;
A
#
# COMPACT_ATOMS: atom_id res chain seq x y z
N ALA A 1 18.01 -16.22 -5.95
CA ALA A 1 16.66 -15.67 -5.90
C ALA A 1 16.53 -14.48 -6.82
N SER A 2 17.45 -13.59 -6.71
CA SER A 2 17.42 -12.40 -7.53
C SER A 2 17.58 -12.75 -9.00
N ASP A 3 18.41 -13.73 -9.33
CA ASP A 3 18.58 -14.15 -10.70
C ASP A 3 17.36 -14.88 -11.24
N VAL A 4 16.75 -15.70 -10.41
CA VAL A 4 15.51 -16.36 -10.80
C VAL A 4 14.44 -15.31 -11.03
N TYR A 5 14.35 -14.39 -10.14
CA TYR A 5 13.43 -13.29 -10.26
C TYR A 5 13.70 -12.51 -11.53
N LYS A 6 14.96 -12.27 -11.82
CA LYS A 6 15.33 -11.54 -13.01
C LYS A 6 14.99 -12.31 -14.27
N ARG A 7 15.20 -13.62 -14.28
CA ARG A 7 14.95 -14.38 -15.48
C ARG A 7 13.47 -14.60 -15.73
N GLN A 8 12.71 -14.74 -14.69
CA GLN A 8 11.30 -15.05 -14.83
C GLN A 8 10.45 -13.87 -14.60
N GLY A 9 10.77 -13.16 -13.57
CA GLY A 9 9.97 -12.07 -13.16
C GLY A 9 10.65 -10.76 -13.26
N HIS A 10 11.93 -10.76 -13.54
CA HIS A 10 12.58 -9.47 -13.46
C HIS A 10 12.09 -8.53 -14.55
N TYR A 11 11.92 -9.02 -15.73
CA TYR A 11 11.35 -8.15 -16.75
C TYR A 11 9.91 -7.86 -16.40
N THR A 12 9.21 -8.90 -16.07
CA THR A 12 7.82 -8.75 -15.70
C THR A 12 7.69 -8.07 -14.37
N GLY A 13 8.44 -8.55 -13.38
CA GLY A 13 8.35 -8.03 -12.03
C GLY A 13 8.84 -6.60 -11.94
N LYS A 14 10.01 -6.37 -12.50
CA LYS A 14 10.60 -5.05 -12.45
C LYS A 14 9.80 -4.06 -13.28
N SER A 15 9.42 -4.47 -14.46
CA SER A 15 8.57 -3.63 -15.30
C SER A 15 7.23 -3.39 -14.66
N HIS A 16 6.71 -4.41 -13.99
CA HIS A 16 5.45 -4.31 -13.30
C HIS A 16 5.54 -3.31 -12.15
N GLU A 17 6.60 -3.38 -11.39
CA GLU A 17 6.82 -2.44 -10.30
C GLU A 17 6.95 -1.02 -10.82
N TYR A 18 7.69 -0.86 -11.90
CA TYR A 18 7.87 0.46 -12.50
C TYR A 18 6.52 1.01 -12.98
N ARG A 19 5.72 0.17 -13.60
CA ARG A 19 4.40 0.59 -14.06
C ARG A 19 3.50 0.95 -12.88
N ASN A 20 3.61 0.20 -11.80
CA ASN A 20 2.81 0.49 -10.62
C ASN A 20 3.19 1.85 -10.04
N VAL A 21 4.47 2.13 -9.98
CA VAL A 21 4.94 3.43 -9.49
C VAL A 21 4.44 4.54 -10.38
N GLN A 22 4.53 4.36 -11.69
CA GLN A 22 4.04 5.38 -12.62
C GLN A 22 2.54 5.59 -12.49
N THR A 23 1.80 4.51 -12.33
CA THR A 23 0.35 4.59 -12.17
C THR A 23 0.00 5.33 -10.89
N LEU A 24 0.72 5.04 -9.80
CA LEU A 24 0.48 5.72 -8.54
C LEU A 24 0.83 7.20 -8.64
N ASP A 25 1.90 7.53 -9.34
CA ASP A 25 2.27 8.92 -9.54
C ASP A 25 1.21 9.66 -10.34
N LEU A 26 0.65 9.01 -11.35
CA LEU A 26 -0.43 9.59 -12.13
C LEU A 26 -1.66 9.80 -11.28
N MET A 27 -1.99 8.84 -10.43
CA MET A 27 -3.11 8.97 -9.53
C MET A 27 -2.90 10.10 -8.53
N ALA A 28 -1.67 10.26 -8.05
CA ALA A 28 -1.34 11.34 -7.14
C ALA A 28 -1.54 12.70 -7.82
N ALA A 29 -1.09 12.81 -9.07
CA ALA A 29 -1.25 14.05 -9.82
C ALA A 29 -2.72 14.39 -10.05
N LYS A 30 -3.58 13.41 -10.04
CA LYS A 30 -5.03 13.60 -10.21
C LYS A 30 -5.79 13.52 -8.89
N GLU A 31 -5.06 13.48 -7.80
CA GLU A 31 -5.65 13.41 -6.46
C GLU A 31 -6.49 12.14 -6.25
N LEU A 32 -6.12 11.08 -6.92
CA LEU A 32 -6.83 9.81 -6.80
C LEU A 32 -6.09 8.79 -5.95
N ALA A 33 -4.82 9.05 -5.64
CA ALA A 33 -3.99 8.06 -4.95
C ALA A 33 -4.51 7.75 -3.55
N SER A 34 -4.98 8.75 -2.85
CA SER A 34 -5.49 8.56 -1.49
C SER A 34 -6.68 7.61 -1.49
N GLY A 35 -7.68 7.88 -2.33
CA GLY A 35 -8.85 7.01 -2.43
C GLY A 35 -8.50 5.60 -2.89
N PHE A 36 -7.58 5.49 -3.84
CA PHE A 36 -7.12 4.19 -4.31
C PHE A 36 -6.49 3.38 -3.19
N CYS A 37 -5.62 4.00 -2.42
CA CYS A 37 -4.96 3.31 -1.30
C CYS A 37 -5.99 2.92 -0.24
N GLN A 38 -6.89 3.82 0.09
CA GLN A 38 -7.92 3.53 1.08
C GLN A 38 -8.82 2.38 0.64
N ALA A 39 -9.21 2.37 -0.63
CA ALA A 39 -10.03 1.29 -1.17
C ALA A 39 -9.33 -0.05 -1.08
N ASN A 40 -8.03 -0.08 -1.34
CA ASN A 40 -7.26 -1.31 -1.24
C ASN A 40 -7.06 -1.75 0.20
N ILE A 41 -6.92 -0.83 1.13
CA ILE A 41 -6.89 -1.17 2.55
C ILE A 41 -8.19 -1.88 2.94
N LEU A 42 -9.31 -1.34 2.54
CA LEU A 42 -10.60 -1.95 2.83
C LEU A 42 -10.75 -3.30 2.16
N LYS A 43 -10.34 -3.40 0.91
CA LYS A 43 -10.43 -4.63 0.15
C LYS A 43 -9.65 -5.76 0.81
N TYR A 44 -8.40 -5.51 1.11
CA TYR A 44 -7.56 -6.57 1.67
C TYR A 44 -7.85 -6.81 3.13
N GLY A 45 -8.26 -5.80 3.86
CA GLY A 45 -8.68 -5.98 5.24
C GLY A 45 -9.92 -6.85 5.36
N SER A 46 -10.89 -6.63 4.49
CA SER A 46 -12.11 -7.43 4.51
C SER A 46 -11.87 -8.83 3.98
N ARG A 47 -10.89 -8.99 3.10
CA ARG A 47 -10.55 -10.28 2.52
C ARG A 47 -9.90 -11.22 3.53
N TYR A 48 -9.16 -10.67 4.46
CA TYR A 48 -8.48 -11.44 5.47
C TYR A 48 -9.49 -12.25 6.29
N GLY A 49 -9.32 -13.57 6.29
CA GLY A 49 -10.22 -14.47 6.97
C GLY A 49 -11.45 -14.87 6.17
N ASN A 50 -11.74 -14.15 5.09
CA ASN A 50 -12.94 -14.42 4.28
C ASN A 50 -12.61 -15.03 2.93
N LYS A 51 -11.42 -14.87 2.47
CA LYS A 51 -10.97 -15.48 1.23
C LYS A 51 -9.60 -16.08 1.47
N ASP A 52 -9.44 -17.35 1.17
CA ASP A 52 -8.20 -18.08 1.39
C ASP A 52 -7.75 -18.05 2.85
N GLY A 53 -8.71 -17.96 3.76
CA GLY A 53 -8.43 -17.98 5.19
C GLY A 53 -7.74 -16.72 5.67
N LYS A 54 -7.05 -16.83 6.79
CA LYS A 54 -6.30 -15.72 7.38
C LYS A 54 -4.96 -15.59 6.69
N ASN A 55 -4.99 -15.09 5.50
CA ASN A 55 -3.83 -15.04 4.62
C ASN A 55 -2.93 -13.88 4.99
N LYS A 56 -1.69 -14.20 5.34
CA LYS A 56 -0.70 -13.19 5.69
C LYS A 56 -0.52 -12.14 4.60
N LYS A 57 -0.63 -12.55 3.33
CA LYS A 57 -0.45 -11.62 2.22
C LYS A 57 -1.49 -10.51 2.23
N ASP A 58 -2.70 -10.82 2.65
CA ASP A 58 -3.74 -9.79 2.72
C ASP A 58 -3.38 -8.72 3.74
N LEU A 59 -2.87 -9.13 4.90
CA LEU A 59 -2.44 -8.16 5.90
C LEU A 59 -1.22 -7.37 5.45
N MET A 60 -0.30 -8.02 4.75
CA MET A 60 0.88 -7.32 4.23
C MET A 60 0.46 -6.26 3.22
N LYS A 61 -0.56 -6.54 2.43
CA LYS A 61 -1.08 -5.55 1.48
C LYS A 61 -1.78 -4.40 2.20
N VAL A 62 -2.48 -4.68 3.27
CA VAL A 62 -3.08 -3.61 4.08
C VAL A 62 -1.99 -2.67 4.57
N ILE A 63 -0.91 -3.22 5.11
CA ILE A 63 0.21 -2.42 5.60
C ILE A 63 0.82 -1.61 4.46
N HIS A 64 1.04 -2.26 3.32
CA HIS A 64 1.63 -1.62 2.15
C HIS A 64 0.80 -0.41 1.71
N TYR A 65 -0.49 -0.59 1.56
CA TYR A 65 -1.34 0.51 1.11
C TYR A 65 -1.52 1.59 2.18
N ALA A 66 -1.46 1.21 3.45
CA ALA A 66 -1.49 2.20 4.52
C ALA A 66 -0.23 3.07 4.50
N MET A 67 0.93 2.46 4.24
CA MET A 67 2.17 3.22 4.12
C MET A 67 2.13 4.15 2.92
N LEU A 68 1.60 3.67 1.80
CA LEU A 68 1.44 4.52 0.63
C LEU A 68 0.48 5.67 0.90
N LEU A 69 -0.59 5.40 1.61
CA LEU A 69 -1.56 6.44 1.95
C LEU A 69 -0.91 7.52 2.81
N LEU A 70 -0.12 7.11 3.79
CA LEU A 70 0.62 8.07 4.60
C LEU A 70 1.51 8.95 3.74
N HIS A 71 2.13 8.35 2.73
CA HIS A 71 2.99 9.08 1.83
C HIS A 71 2.19 10.07 0.96
N PHE A 72 1.14 9.61 0.33
CA PHE A 72 0.37 10.45 -0.59
C PHE A 72 -0.40 11.55 0.12
N ASP A 73 -0.76 11.32 1.37
CA ASP A 73 -1.43 12.35 2.17
C ASP A 73 -0.43 13.22 2.94
N ASN A 74 0.86 13.04 2.66
CA ASN A 74 1.93 13.87 3.21
C ASN A 74 2.03 13.79 4.73
N HIS A 75 1.82 12.61 5.29
CA HIS A 75 1.94 12.43 6.73
C HIS A 75 3.36 12.14 7.19
N TYR A 76 4.22 11.70 6.28
CA TYR A 76 5.62 11.51 6.63
C TYR A 76 6.24 12.88 6.86
N GLY A 77 7.01 13.01 7.90
CA GLY A 77 7.62 14.27 8.25
C GLY A 77 6.77 15.12 9.18
N GLU A 78 5.54 14.72 9.43
CA GLU A 78 4.77 15.36 10.48
C GLU A 78 5.43 15.06 11.83
N PRO A 79 5.32 15.98 12.79
CA PRO A 79 5.75 15.66 14.13
C PRO A 79 5.11 14.37 14.55
N SER A 80 5.85 13.57 15.29
CA SER A 80 5.36 12.29 15.72
C SER A 80 3.91 12.37 16.10
N MET A 81 3.19 11.29 15.89
CA MET A 81 1.81 11.24 16.30
C MET A 81 1.72 11.70 17.72
N PRO A 82 1.07 12.83 17.93
CA PRO A 82 0.96 13.34 19.28
C PRO A 82 0.24 12.34 20.16
N SER A 83 0.66 12.24 21.39
CA SER A 83 -0.02 11.37 22.35
C SER A 83 -1.49 11.68 22.41
N GLY A 84 -1.82 12.93 22.29
CA GLY A 84 -3.22 13.34 22.32
C GLY A 84 -4.04 12.70 21.21
N ASN A 85 -3.47 12.56 20.03
CA ASN A 85 -4.17 11.92 18.93
C ASN A 85 -4.42 10.45 19.23
N PHE A 86 -3.45 9.82 19.83
CA PHE A 86 -3.59 8.44 20.23
C PHE A 86 -4.69 8.28 21.28
N GLU A 87 -4.70 9.18 22.22
CA GLU A 87 -5.69 9.13 23.29
C GLU A 87 -7.09 9.37 22.79
N GLN A 88 -7.21 10.11 21.71
CA GLN A 88 -8.50 10.41 21.10
C GLN A 88 -9.00 9.32 20.19
N MET A 89 -8.16 8.39 19.86
CA MET A 89 -8.57 7.28 19.03
C MET A 89 -9.42 6.33 19.87
N PRO A 90 -10.52 5.88 19.30
CA PRO A 90 -11.40 4.96 20.00
C PRO A 90 -10.74 3.62 20.25
#